data_61d186e7adeaa8dfb10f0ae75d738016
#
_entry.id   61d186e7adeaa8dfb10f0ae75d738016
#
_cell.length_a   1.000
_cell.length_b   1.000
_cell.length_c   1.000
_cell.angle_alpha   90.00
_cell.angle_beta   90.00
_cell.angle_gamma   90.00
#
_symmetry.space_group_name_H-M   'P 1'
#
loop_
_entity.id
_entity.type
_entity.pdbx_description
1 polymer ?
#
loop_
_entity_poly.entity_id
_entity_poly.type
_entity_poly.pdbx_seq_one_letter_code
_entity_poly.pdbx_strand_id
1 'polypeptide(L)'
;NTMRPGRPGWVDEEFRFIGRTTRILRENTTAFTGLTWQPFTETLHDSIWVNQWNDGEKTIYTVYSLVPEGFNGALFPVQQDENHHFVSLWNHEESAVLQVVGKHFEEVNIESFNRSWIGTRKEGAVECIARLPKILSCSLDGDSLEISAGNGDEIRVWAGNPAYSSEPFLVKPGVSKISLRQHFGDYEDKYVVQLFENKELLDENIIHFVPGTPRLVSVTVPTSGETTAPKGMVEIPAGKFNCVIRRDSLAQEAFIAFPDYSKPQILDMKRFFMDKFPVTNAEFYAFLQASGYKPADTANFLKHWVDYKPPVGLENHPVVFVSLSDAMAYAQWAGKRLPTEAEWQYAAQGTDQRRYPWGNVMDSTRCNYNLNHTTPVNNFRKGASPFGVIDLVGNVWQMTNDVYDNGSYRYNIIRGGSFYHPTSSIWYVTGGPVPVNHPEMILMVSPSLDRCATIGFRCVKDAK
;
A
#
# COMPACT_ATOMS: atom_id res chain seq x y z
N ASN A 1 40.98 25.37 -3.56
CA ASN A 1 40.55 26.73 -3.31
C ASN A 1 40.16 26.92 -1.84
N THR A 2 41.18 26.93 -0.98
CA THR A 2 41.05 26.95 0.48
C THR A 2 40.68 28.34 1.07
N MET A 3 40.40 29.31 0.22
CA MET A 3 40.18 30.68 0.67
C MET A 3 38.74 31.15 0.76
N ARG A 4 37.77 30.30 0.48
CA ARG A 4 36.34 30.62 0.66
C ARG A 4 35.72 29.74 1.74
N PRO A 5 34.96 30.30 2.68
CA PRO A 5 34.16 29.48 3.57
C PRO A 5 33.12 28.73 2.76
N GLY A 6 33.08 27.42 2.91
CA GLY A 6 32.19 26.52 2.22
C GLY A 6 32.87 25.68 1.12
N ARG A 7 32.37 24.47 0.95
CA ARG A 7 32.81 23.51 -0.06
C ARG A 7 32.05 23.77 -1.36
N PRO A 8 32.72 23.93 -2.52
CA PRO A 8 31.99 24.09 -3.79
C PRO A 8 31.12 22.84 -4.10
N GLY A 9 29.88 23.03 -4.57
CA GLY A 9 28.94 21.94 -4.82
C GLY A 9 29.45 20.90 -5.82
N TRP A 10 30.26 21.29 -6.80
CA TRP A 10 30.88 20.37 -7.76
C TRP A 10 31.82 19.34 -7.10
N VAL A 11 32.41 19.65 -5.96
CA VAL A 11 33.27 18.70 -5.23
C VAL A 11 32.46 17.55 -4.66
N ASP A 12 31.26 17.82 -4.19
CA ASP A 12 30.38 16.76 -3.67
C ASP A 12 29.86 15.84 -4.81
N GLU A 13 29.68 16.40 -5.99
CA GLU A 13 29.33 15.64 -7.19
C GLU A 13 30.47 14.73 -7.64
N GLU A 14 31.71 15.22 -7.65
CA GLU A 14 32.90 14.42 -7.93
C GLU A 14 33.07 13.25 -6.93
N PHE A 15 32.85 13.51 -5.65
CA PHE A 15 32.90 12.45 -4.66
C PHE A 15 31.80 11.40 -4.86
N ARG A 16 30.59 11.82 -5.25
CA ARG A 16 29.51 10.89 -5.59
C ARG A 16 29.87 10.05 -6.82
N PHE A 17 30.42 10.68 -7.86
CA PHE A 17 30.90 9.99 -9.06
C PHE A 17 31.96 8.94 -8.72
N ILE A 18 33.00 9.31 -7.99
CA ILE A 18 34.06 8.38 -7.54
C ILE A 18 33.46 7.28 -6.67
N GLY A 19 32.54 7.60 -5.77
CA GLY A 19 31.87 6.66 -4.90
C GLY A 19 31.09 5.61 -5.68
N ARG A 20 30.24 6.02 -6.63
CA ARG A 20 29.48 5.11 -7.51
C ARG A 20 30.41 4.20 -8.32
N THR A 21 31.40 4.78 -9.00
CA THR A 21 32.38 4.02 -9.79
C THR A 21 33.10 2.99 -8.93
N THR A 22 33.60 3.40 -7.76
CA THR A 22 34.34 2.50 -6.86
C THR A 22 33.47 1.36 -6.36
N ARG A 23 32.20 1.63 -6.06
CA ARG A 23 31.24 0.58 -5.64
C ARG A 23 31.00 -0.43 -6.75
N ILE A 24 30.62 0.04 -7.93
CA ILE A 24 30.38 -0.84 -9.09
C ILE A 24 31.57 -1.75 -9.34
N LEU A 25 32.80 -1.21 -9.33
CA LEU A 25 34.00 -1.99 -9.53
C LEU A 25 34.21 -3.03 -8.42
N ARG A 26 33.99 -2.67 -7.15
CA ARG A 26 34.21 -3.56 -5.99
C ARG A 26 33.13 -4.63 -5.85
N GLU A 27 31.89 -4.30 -6.20
CA GLU A 27 30.76 -5.20 -6.12
C GLU A 27 30.63 -6.14 -7.34
N ASN A 28 31.51 -5.95 -8.35
CA ASN A 28 31.57 -6.76 -9.57
C ASN A 28 33.02 -7.07 -9.97
N THR A 29 33.85 -7.38 -8.97
CA THR A 29 35.30 -7.56 -9.16
C THR A 29 35.60 -8.68 -10.14
N THR A 30 34.89 -9.80 -10.05
CA THR A 30 35.11 -10.97 -10.92
C THR A 30 34.86 -10.62 -12.38
N ALA A 31 33.79 -9.87 -12.69
CA ALA A 31 33.52 -9.44 -14.05
C ALA A 31 34.61 -8.49 -14.59
N PHE A 32 35.01 -7.48 -13.80
CA PHE A 32 36.00 -6.48 -14.26
C PHE A 32 37.45 -6.95 -14.30
N THR A 33 37.80 -8.04 -13.60
CA THR A 33 39.13 -8.67 -13.64
C THR A 33 39.18 -9.84 -14.59
N GLY A 34 38.04 -10.26 -15.14
CA GLY A 34 37.92 -11.35 -16.09
C GLY A 34 38.60 -11.04 -17.42
N LEU A 35 39.01 -12.11 -18.14
CA LEU A 35 39.64 -12.01 -19.45
C LEU A 35 38.62 -12.06 -20.62
N THR A 36 37.34 -12.13 -20.30
CA THR A 36 36.24 -12.31 -21.29
C THR A 36 35.50 -11.00 -21.59
N TRP A 37 36.17 -9.85 -21.47
CA TRP A 37 35.57 -8.58 -21.83
C TRP A 37 35.59 -8.34 -23.33
N GLN A 38 34.55 -7.66 -23.82
CA GLN A 38 34.42 -7.28 -25.23
C GLN A 38 34.32 -5.76 -25.32
N PRO A 39 35.31 -5.09 -25.93
CA PRO A 39 35.25 -3.65 -26.18
C PRO A 39 34.34 -3.35 -27.37
N PHE A 40 33.75 -2.15 -27.37
CA PHE A 40 33.01 -1.58 -28.50
C PHE A 40 31.87 -2.48 -29.02
N THR A 41 31.00 -2.92 -28.11
CA THR A 41 29.74 -3.54 -28.52
C THR A 41 28.99 -2.61 -29.47
N GLU A 42 28.45 -3.18 -30.57
CA GLU A 42 27.70 -2.41 -31.56
C GLU A 42 26.55 -1.64 -30.93
N THR A 43 26.43 -0.35 -31.28
CA THR A 43 25.38 0.55 -30.76
C THR A 43 24.57 1.16 -31.89
N LEU A 44 23.36 1.60 -31.59
CA LEU A 44 22.51 2.34 -32.56
C LEU A 44 22.87 3.84 -32.62
N HIS A 45 23.90 4.30 -31.90
CA HIS A 45 24.27 5.70 -31.81
C HIS A 45 25.81 5.89 -31.88
N ASP A 46 26.30 6.66 -32.86
CA ASP A 46 27.73 6.82 -33.14
C ASP A 46 28.57 7.48 -32.03
N SER A 47 27.94 8.24 -31.15
CA SER A 47 28.62 8.99 -30.09
C SER A 47 28.47 8.36 -28.71
N ILE A 48 28.09 7.10 -28.68
CA ILE A 48 27.94 6.32 -27.43
C ILE A 48 28.65 4.98 -27.59
N TRP A 49 29.55 4.68 -26.67
CA TRP A 49 30.37 3.47 -26.67
C TRP A 49 30.00 2.56 -25.51
N VAL A 50 29.95 1.27 -25.79
CA VAL A 50 29.60 0.24 -24.80
C VAL A 50 30.69 -0.83 -24.78
N ASN A 51 31.15 -1.19 -23.58
CA ASN A 51 31.98 -2.35 -23.34
C ASN A 51 31.19 -3.38 -22.53
N GLN A 52 31.37 -4.67 -22.88
CA GLN A 52 30.72 -5.79 -22.23
C GLN A 52 31.71 -6.60 -21.41
N TRP A 53 31.35 -6.93 -20.16
CA TRP A 53 32.14 -7.69 -19.21
C TRP A 53 31.31 -8.90 -18.76
N ASN A 54 31.74 -10.10 -19.09
CA ASN A 54 31.02 -11.33 -18.80
C ASN A 54 31.60 -12.05 -17.59
N ASP A 55 30.72 -12.53 -16.74
CA ASP A 55 31.03 -13.34 -15.58
C ASP A 55 29.99 -14.45 -15.40
N GLY A 56 30.03 -15.47 -16.26
CA GLY A 56 29.08 -16.59 -16.23
C GLY A 56 27.63 -16.16 -16.45
N GLU A 57 26.85 -16.16 -15.36
CA GLU A 57 25.43 -15.78 -15.36
C GLU A 57 25.20 -14.27 -15.45
N LYS A 58 26.21 -13.47 -15.07
CA LYS A 58 26.12 -12.02 -15.01
C LYS A 58 26.89 -11.37 -16.17
N THR A 59 26.32 -10.29 -16.72
CA THR A 59 27.00 -9.44 -17.72
C THR A 59 26.88 -7.98 -17.32
N ILE A 60 28.01 -7.27 -17.29
CA ILE A 60 28.07 -5.83 -17.03
C ILE A 60 28.36 -5.09 -18.33
N TYR A 61 27.60 -4.03 -18.60
CA TYR A 61 27.81 -3.13 -19.71
C TYR A 61 28.21 -1.76 -19.17
N THR A 62 29.40 -1.29 -19.50
CA THR A 62 29.85 0.06 -19.18
C THR A 62 29.63 0.94 -20.39
N VAL A 63 28.96 2.07 -20.21
CA VAL A 63 28.54 2.98 -21.26
C VAL A 63 29.23 4.32 -21.06
N TYR A 64 29.73 4.89 -22.15
CA TYR A 64 30.27 6.25 -22.19
C TYR A 64 29.65 7.02 -23.35
N SER A 65 29.14 8.22 -23.09
CA SER A 65 28.42 9.05 -24.04
C SER A 65 29.06 10.43 -24.19
N LEU A 66 29.19 10.87 -25.44
CA LEU A 66 29.54 12.25 -25.80
C LEU A 66 28.34 13.07 -26.29
N VAL A 67 27.13 12.61 -26.03
CA VAL A 67 25.88 13.30 -26.39
C VAL A 67 25.53 14.29 -25.26
N PRO A 68 25.71 15.61 -25.44
CA PRO A 68 25.54 16.57 -24.36
C PRO A 68 24.10 16.66 -23.82
N GLU A 69 23.13 16.41 -24.68
CA GLU A 69 21.69 16.45 -24.35
C GLU A 69 21.27 15.24 -23.51
N GLY A 70 22.16 14.25 -23.35
CA GLY A 70 21.82 12.92 -22.82
C GLY A 70 21.21 12.02 -23.89
N PHE A 71 20.84 10.83 -23.49
CA PHE A 71 20.24 9.84 -24.39
C PHE A 71 19.21 9.01 -23.63
N ASN A 72 18.06 8.75 -24.27
CA ASN A 72 17.06 7.81 -23.75
C ASN A 72 16.51 6.98 -24.92
N GLY A 73 16.68 5.66 -24.88
CA GLY A 73 16.14 4.76 -25.88
C GLY A 73 16.96 3.48 -26.09
N ALA A 74 16.58 2.73 -27.12
CA ALA A 74 17.27 1.50 -27.52
C ALA A 74 18.71 1.81 -27.96
N LEU A 75 19.69 1.13 -27.35
CA LEU A 75 21.10 1.46 -27.62
C LEU A 75 21.91 0.29 -28.18
N PHE A 76 21.96 -0.86 -27.53
CA PHE A 76 22.79 -2.00 -27.95
C PHE A 76 22.02 -3.31 -27.88
N PRO A 77 22.36 -4.32 -28.72
CA PRO A 77 21.63 -5.56 -28.77
C PRO A 77 21.91 -6.40 -27.55
N VAL A 78 20.85 -7.03 -27.03
CA VAL A 78 20.90 -7.92 -25.86
C VAL A 78 20.14 -9.22 -26.10
N GLN A 79 20.52 -10.26 -25.33
CA GLN A 79 19.73 -11.48 -25.23
C GLN A 79 18.72 -11.32 -24.09
N GLN A 80 17.46 -11.39 -24.41
CA GLN A 80 16.37 -11.41 -23.44
C GLN A 80 15.94 -12.84 -23.18
N ASP A 81 15.80 -13.21 -21.90
CA ASP A 81 15.19 -14.45 -21.46
C ASP A 81 14.39 -14.19 -20.15
N GLU A 82 13.61 -15.19 -19.73
CA GLU A 82 12.73 -15.07 -18.55
C GLU A 82 13.49 -15.12 -17.20
N ASN A 83 14.72 -15.64 -17.22
CA ASN A 83 15.52 -15.86 -16.02
C ASN A 83 16.45 -14.71 -15.65
N HIS A 84 16.51 -13.67 -16.50
CA HIS A 84 17.38 -12.52 -16.29
C HIS A 84 16.59 -11.23 -16.43
N HIS A 85 17.12 -10.17 -15.83
CA HIS A 85 16.63 -8.80 -15.96
C HIS A 85 17.82 -7.83 -16.07
N PHE A 86 17.50 -6.59 -16.39
CA PHE A 86 18.49 -5.53 -16.57
C PHE A 86 18.30 -4.43 -15.52
N VAL A 87 19.39 -3.98 -14.94
CA VAL A 87 19.42 -2.96 -13.90
C VAL A 87 20.54 -1.95 -14.19
N SER A 88 20.23 -0.67 -14.15
CA SER A 88 21.24 0.38 -14.07
C SER A 88 21.92 0.35 -12.71
N LEU A 89 23.16 -0.08 -12.64
CA LEU A 89 23.97 0.01 -11.40
C LEU A 89 24.45 1.42 -11.10
N TRP A 90 24.36 2.32 -12.09
CA TRP A 90 24.72 3.71 -11.93
C TRP A 90 23.63 4.51 -11.21
N ASN A 91 22.38 4.27 -11.61
CA ASN A 91 21.21 4.95 -11.08
C ASN A 91 20.37 4.08 -10.14
N HIS A 92 20.61 2.77 -10.10
CA HIS A 92 19.78 1.77 -9.40
C HIS A 92 18.31 1.86 -9.82
N GLU A 93 18.10 1.61 -11.11
CA GLU A 93 16.77 1.58 -11.75
C GLU A 93 16.63 0.32 -12.59
N GLU A 94 15.42 -0.23 -12.67
CA GLU A 94 15.15 -1.28 -13.64
C GLU A 94 15.28 -0.72 -15.06
N SER A 95 15.88 -1.48 -15.94
CA SER A 95 16.03 -1.15 -17.33
C SER A 95 15.21 -2.07 -18.21
N ALA A 96 14.62 -1.54 -19.28
CA ALA A 96 13.74 -2.27 -20.15
C ALA A 96 14.45 -2.76 -21.43
N VAL A 97 13.93 -3.84 -22.01
CA VAL A 97 14.37 -4.33 -23.30
C VAL A 97 13.34 -3.97 -24.35
N LEU A 98 13.76 -3.22 -25.36
CA LEU A 98 12.93 -2.76 -26.48
C LEU A 98 13.12 -3.67 -27.70
N GLN A 99 12.04 -3.92 -28.41
CA GLN A 99 12.11 -4.64 -29.68
C GLN A 99 12.21 -3.66 -30.87
N VAL A 100 13.34 -3.70 -31.57
CA VAL A 100 13.59 -2.88 -32.74
C VAL A 100 13.89 -3.80 -33.93
N VAL A 101 13.06 -3.73 -34.98
CA VAL A 101 13.19 -4.54 -36.22
C VAL A 101 13.43 -6.04 -35.92
N GLY A 102 12.68 -6.59 -34.97
CA GLY A 102 12.75 -8.03 -34.62
C GLY A 102 13.96 -8.45 -33.79
N LYS A 103 14.80 -7.52 -33.35
CA LYS A 103 15.90 -7.74 -32.40
C LYS A 103 15.60 -7.05 -31.06
N HIS A 104 16.17 -7.56 -30.00
CA HIS A 104 16.07 -6.98 -28.67
C HIS A 104 17.25 -6.05 -28.40
N PHE A 105 16.95 -4.86 -27.90
CA PHE A 105 17.93 -3.84 -27.54
C PHE A 105 17.67 -3.36 -26.11
N GLU A 106 18.74 -3.11 -25.40
CA GLU A 106 18.67 -2.50 -24.07
C GLU A 106 18.25 -1.04 -24.19
N GLU A 107 17.26 -0.63 -23.40
CA GLU A 107 16.88 0.76 -23.22
C GLU A 107 17.82 1.41 -22.20
N VAL A 108 18.54 2.43 -22.63
CA VAL A 108 19.53 3.10 -21.78
C VAL A 108 19.12 4.55 -21.57
N ASN A 109 19.16 4.99 -20.34
CA ASN A 109 18.92 6.38 -19.96
C ASN A 109 20.22 7.02 -19.46
N ILE A 110 20.81 7.90 -20.26
CA ILE A 110 22.08 8.59 -19.96
C ILE A 110 21.79 10.05 -19.69
N GLU A 111 22.24 10.55 -18.55
CA GLU A 111 22.08 11.95 -18.16
C GLU A 111 22.78 12.90 -19.14
N SER A 112 22.23 14.11 -19.31
CA SER A 112 22.90 15.21 -20.00
C SER A 112 24.15 15.68 -19.25
N PHE A 113 25.11 16.24 -19.99
CA PHE A 113 26.30 16.86 -19.39
C PHE A 113 26.57 18.24 -19.97
N ASN A 114 27.28 19.08 -19.22
CA ASN A 114 27.61 20.45 -19.62
C ASN A 114 29.13 20.60 -19.81
N ARG A 115 29.54 20.83 -21.06
CA ARG A 115 30.96 21.04 -21.43
C ARG A 115 31.64 22.24 -20.75
N SER A 116 30.88 23.19 -20.25
CA SER A 116 31.40 24.30 -19.47
C SER A 116 31.55 24.01 -17.98
N TRP A 117 31.12 22.83 -17.52
CA TRP A 117 31.23 22.40 -16.14
C TRP A 117 32.69 22.20 -15.71
N ILE A 118 32.98 22.36 -14.42
CA ILE A 118 34.29 22.07 -13.85
C ILE A 118 34.15 20.69 -13.15
N GLY A 119 34.82 19.68 -13.68
CA GLY A 119 34.77 18.33 -13.15
C GLY A 119 34.67 17.30 -14.26
N THR A 120 34.58 16.03 -13.92
CA THR A 120 34.55 14.90 -14.88
C THR A 120 33.37 14.95 -15.84
N ARG A 121 32.22 15.44 -15.40
CA ARG A 121 31.00 15.52 -16.23
C ARG A 121 31.05 16.50 -17.40
N LYS A 122 32.07 17.30 -17.51
CA LYS A 122 32.25 18.20 -18.69
C LYS A 122 32.69 17.47 -19.96
N GLU A 123 33.23 16.28 -19.80
CA GLU A 123 33.86 15.50 -20.88
C GLU A 123 32.99 14.40 -21.43
N GLY A 124 31.87 14.11 -20.79
CA GLY A 124 30.93 13.08 -21.19
C GLY A 124 30.03 12.63 -20.03
N ALA A 125 29.14 11.73 -20.32
CA ALA A 125 28.29 11.05 -19.34
C ALA A 125 28.55 9.54 -19.36
N VAL A 126 28.27 8.87 -18.25
CA VAL A 126 28.47 7.42 -18.08
C VAL A 126 27.19 6.75 -17.61
N GLU A 127 27.07 5.48 -17.94
CA GLU A 127 26.07 4.58 -17.39
C GLU A 127 26.69 3.19 -17.21
N CYS A 128 26.10 2.38 -16.34
CA CYS A 128 26.52 1.01 -16.11
C CYS A 128 25.28 0.11 -15.94
N ILE A 129 25.03 -0.74 -16.92
CA ILE A 129 23.92 -1.66 -16.93
C ILE A 129 24.40 -3.06 -16.57
N ALA A 130 23.71 -3.75 -15.70
CA ALA A 130 23.93 -5.16 -15.39
C ALA A 130 22.78 -6.01 -15.91
N ARG A 131 23.07 -7.10 -16.60
CA ARG A 131 22.16 -8.21 -16.81
C ARG A 131 22.39 -9.20 -15.68
N LEU A 132 21.42 -9.36 -14.81
CA LEU A 132 21.49 -10.16 -13.59
C LEU A 132 20.51 -11.34 -13.65
N PRO A 133 20.84 -12.51 -13.04
CA PRO A 133 19.89 -13.59 -12.90
C PRO A 133 18.81 -13.22 -11.88
N LYS A 134 17.55 -13.55 -12.14
CA LYS A 134 16.42 -13.33 -11.23
C LYS A 134 16.44 -14.36 -10.08
N ILE A 135 17.29 -14.18 -9.10
CA ILE A 135 17.43 -15.04 -7.92
C ILE A 135 17.02 -14.36 -6.61
N LEU A 136 16.77 -13.07 -6.65
CA LEU A 136 16.21 -12.27 -5.58
C LEU A 136 14.77 -11.89 -5.97
N SER A 137 13.82 -12.16 -5.10
CA SER A 137 12.42 -11.76 -5.30
C SER A 137 11.99 -10.82 -4.17
N CYS A 138 11.43 -9.69 -4.54
CA CYS A 138 10.92 -8.69 -3.61
C CYS A 138 9.49 -8.34 -3.95
N SER A 139 8.63 -8.21 -2.93
CA SER A 139 7.27 -7.72 -3.08
C SER A 139 6.91 -6.81 -1.92
N LEU A 140 6.13 -5.76 -2.22
CA LEU A 140 5.66 -4.81 -1.24
C LEU A 140 4.17 -5.05 -0.94
N ASP A 141 3.85 -5.17 0.35
CA ASP A 141 2.49 -5.26 0.86
C ASP A 141 2.31 -4.19 1.95
N GLY A 142 1.72 -3.07 1.59
CA GLY A 142 1.65 -1.88 2.44
C GLY A 142 3.04 -1.40 2.85
N ASP A 143 3.36 -1.49 4.14
CA ASP A 143 4.67 -1.14 4.72
C ASP A 143 5.62 -2.34 4.83
N SER A 144 5.15 -3.53 4.47
CA SER A 144 5.91 -4.76 4.61
C SER A 144 6.59 -5.14 3.31
N LEU A 145 7.92 -5.21 3.33
CA LEU A 145 8.73 -5.73 2.24
C LEU A 145 9.01 -7.22 2.49
N GLU A 146 8.49 -8.06 1.62
CA GLU A 146 8.79 -9.49 1.59
C GLU A 146 9.96 -9.72 0.64
N ILE A 147 11.00 -10.39 1.14
CA ILE A 147 12.24 -10.67 0.42
C ILE A 147 12.45 -12.17 0.41
N SER A 148 12.76 -12.75 -0.74
CA SER A 148 13.11 -14.16 -0.89
C SER A 148 14.34 -14.32 -1.77
N ALA A 149 15.35 -15.02 -1.25
CA ALA A 149 16.55 -15.38 -1.99
C ALA A 149 16.99 -16.79 -1.58
N GLY A 150 17.27 -17.65 -2.58
CA GLY A 150 17.69 -19.03 -2.33
C GLY A 150 19.19 -19.19 -2.12
N ASN A 151 19.99 -18.27 -2.62
CA ASN A 151 21.44 -18.26 -2.63
C ASN A 151 21.99 -16.98 -2.01
N GLY A 152 23.32 -16.87 -1.92
CA GLY A 152 24.00 -15.70 -1.37
C GLY A 152 24.28 -15.80 0.12
N ASP A 153 25.00 -14.82 0.65
CA ASP A 153 25.40 -14.73 2.06
C ASP A 153 24.89 -13.48 2.77
N GLU A 154 24.54 -12.42 2.02
CA GLU A 154 24.09 -11.16 2.57
C GLU A 154 23.05 -10.47 1.66
N ILE A 155 22.00 -9.92 2.25
CA ILE A 155 21.06 -9.03 1.58
C ILE A 155 21.17 -7.65 2.21
N ARG A 156 21.29 -6.61 1.37
CA ARG A 156 21.33 -5.19 1.75
C ARG A 156 20.08 -4.50 1.28
N VAL A 157 19.38 -3.85 2.20
CA VAL A 157 18.23 -3.00 1.89
C VAL A 157 18.61 -1.55 2.14
N TRP A 158 18.47 -0.72 1.13
CA TRP A 158 18.80 0.69 1.14
C TRP A 158 17.55 1.56 0.98
N ALA A 159 17.45 2.64 1.76
CA ALA A 159 16.52 3.72 1.48
C ALA A 159 17.21 4.70 0.50
N GLY A 160 16.76 4.73 -0.74
CA GLY A 160 17.42 5.42 -1.85
C GLY A 160 18.58 4.65 -2.45
N ASN A 161 19.39 5.36 -3.23
CA ASN A 161 20.55 4.76 -3.88
C ASN A 161 21.63 4.37 -2.86
N PRO A 162 22.19 3.18 -3.00
CA PRO A 162 23.34 2.76 -2.24
C PRO A 162 24.49 3.78 -2.30
N ALA A 163 25.04 4.17 -1.16
CA ALA A 163 26.12 5.14 -1.08
C ALA A 163 27.05 4.89 0.13
N TYR A 164 28.33 5.27 0.03
CA TYR A 164 29.25 5.19 1.16
C TYR A 164 28.92 6.14 2.33
N SER A 165 27.99 7.05 2.15
CA SER A 165 27.49 7.96 3.18
C SER A 165 26.28 7.45 3.95
N SER A 166 25.76 6.29 3.57
CA SER A 166 24.62 5.64 4.22
C SER A 166 24.93 4.19 4.55
N GLU A 167 24.19 3.62 5.50
CA GLU A 167 24.33 2.23 5.90
C GLU A 167 23.09 1.45 5.45
N PRO A 168 23.25 0.24 4.89
CA PRO A 168 22.12 -0.62 4.56
C PRO A 168 21.53 -1.28 5.80
N PHE A 169 20.26 -1.63 5.73
CA PHE A 169 19.70 -2.62 6.64
C PHE A 169 20.05 -4.02 6.13
N LEU A 170 20.71 -4.82 6.98
CA LEU A 170 21.17 -6.15 6.62
C LEU A 170 20.13 -7.21 6.93
N VAL A 171 19.85 -8.07 5.95
CA VAL A 171 18.94 -9.19 6.04
C VAL A 171 19.69 -10.48 5.64
N LYS A 172 19.38 -11.57 6.32
CA LYS A 172 19.95 -12.89 5.92
C LYS A 172 19.18 -13.46 4.73
N PRO A 173 19.85 -14.13 3.79
CA PRO A 173 19.20 -14.87 2.72
C PRO A 173 18.18 -15.88 3.24
N GLY A 174 17.16 -16.18 2.44
CA GLY A 174 15.99 -16.96 2.79
C GLY A 174 14.71 -16.19 2.53
N VAL A 175 13.63 -16.52 3.24
CA VAL A 175 12.38 -15.78 3.21
C VAL A 175 12.30 -14.88 4.44
N SER A 176 12.20 -13.59 4.22
CA SER A 176 12.13 -12.57 5.28
C SER A 176 11.02 -11.56 4.99
N LYS A 177 10.39 -11.06 6.05
CA LYS A 177 9.42 -9.98 5.97
C LYS A 177 9.88 -8.87 6.93
N ILE A 178 10.06 -7.66 6.41
CA ILE A 178 10.53 -6.51 7.20
C ILE A 178 9.54 -5.35 7.07
N SER A 179 9.36 -4.58 8.14
CA SER A 179 8.62 -3.32 8.08
C SER A 179 9.57 -2.19 7.67
N LEU A 180 9.30 -1.56 6.53
CA LEU A 180 10.11 -0.43 6.04
C LEU A 180 10.09 0.74 7.01
N ARG A 181 8.92 1.05 7.57
CA ARG A 181 8.75 2.14 8.52
C ARG A 181 9.54 1.92 9.82
N GLN A 182 9.58 0.69 10.31
CA GLN A 182 10.34 0.37 11.54
C GLN A 182 11.83 0.61 11.36
N HIS A 183 12.39 0.35 10.18
CA HIS A 183 13.82 0.43 9.92
C HIS A 183 14.26 1.76 9.29
N PHE A 184 13.40 2.38 8.48
CA PHE A 184 13.75 3.58 7.70
C PHE A 184 12.89 4.80 8.02
N GLY A 185 11.99 4.72 9.01
CA GLY A 185 11.07 5.81 9.35
C GLY A 185 10.05 6.08 8.25
N ASP A 186 9.76 7.35 8.01
CA ASP A 186 8.76 7.78 7.02
C ASP A 186 9.37 8.03 5.63
N TYR A 187 10.48 7.37 5.30
CA TYR A 187 11.07 7.48 3.97
C TYR A 187 10.12 6.90 2.90
N GLU A 188 9.78 7.73 1.94
CA GLU A 188 8.90 7.39 0.82
C GLU A 188 9.60 7.75 -0.48
N ASP A 189 10.11 6.78 -1.16
CA ASP A 189 10.71 6.84 -2.49
C ASP A 189 11.21 5.42 -2.84
N LYS A 190 12.29 5.34 -3.53
CA LYS A 190 12.94 4.13 -3.99
C LYS A 190 13.70 3.39 -2.87
N TYR A 191 13.49 2.08 -2.80
CA TYR A 191 14.32 1.17 -2.03
C TYR A 191 15.10 0.27 -2.98
N VAL A 192 16.39 0.08 -2.71
CA VAL A 192 17.25 -0.84 -3.46
C VAL A 192 17.57 -2.04 -2.58
N VAL A 193 17.27 -3.23 -3.08
CA VAL A 193 17.55 -4.51 -2.41
C VAL A 193 18.59 -5.26 -3.20
N GLN A 194 19.74 -5.53 -2.59
CA GLN A 194 20.89 -6.17 -3.22
C GLN A 194 21.21 -7.48 -2.56
N LEU A 195 21.43 -8.53 -3.36
CA LEU A 195 21.89 -9.84 -2.90
C LEU A 195 23.38 -10.00 -3.22
N PHE A 196 24.15 -10.40 -2.22
CA PHE A 196 25.59 -10.61 -2.33
C PHE A 196 26.00 -12.04 -2.00
N GLU A 197 27.12 -12.45 -2.57
CA GLU A 197 27.91 -13.59 -2.14
C GLU A 197 29.39 -13.22 -2.21
N ASN A 198 30.12 -13.41 -1.11
CA ASN A 198 31.56 -13.06 -1.01
C ASN A 198 31.87 -11.61 -1.44
N LYS A 199 30.98 -10.67 -1.18
CA LYS A 199 31.01 -9.25 -1.58
C LYS A 199 30.77 -8.99 -3.08
N GLU A 200 30.53 -9.99 -3.89
CA GLU A 200 30.08 -9.84 -5.29
C GLU A 200 28.56 -9.67 -5.33
N LEU A 201 28.08 -8.70 -6.09
CA LEU A 201 26.67 -8.50 -6.35
C LEU A 201 26.15 -9.65 -7.24
N LEU A 202 25.15 -10.36 -6.76
CA LEU A 202 24.50 -11.43 -7.52
C LEU A 202 23.25 -10.94 -8.23
N ASP A 203 22.41 -10.18 -7.51
CA ASP A 203 21.13 -9.69 -8.03
C ASP A 203 20.71 -8.39 -7.30
N GLU A 204 19.91 -7.57 -7.96
CA GLU A 204 19.41 -6.32 -7.41
C GLU A 204 17.94 -6.08 -7.82
N ASN A 205 17.09 -5.80 -6.85
CA ASN A 205 15.70 -5.42 -7.08
C ASN A 205 15.46 -3.98 -6.63
N ILE A 206 14.68 -3.26 -7.42
CA ILE A 206 14.27 -1.88 -7.11
C ILE A 206 12.80 -1.87 -6.75
N ILE A 207 12.49 -1.32 -5.60
CA ILE A 207 11.12 -1.19 -5.10
C ILE A 207 10.78 0.29 -5.02
N HIS A 208 9.79 0.71 -5.81
CA HIS A 208 9.29 2.08 -5.75
C HIS A 208 8.14 2.17 -4.74
N PHE A 209 8.32 3.04 -3.78
CA PHE A 209 7.30 3.40 -2.81
C PHE A 209 6.74 4.77 -3.18
N VAL A 210 5.53 4.79 -3.73
CA VAL A 210 4.93 6.05 -4.22
C VAL A 210 4.66 6.99 -3.03
N PRO A 211 5.23 8.21 -3.03
CA PRO A 211 5.03 9.16 -1.94
C PRO A 211 3.56 9.47 -1.70
N GLY A 212 3.18 9.58 -0.42
CA GLY A 212 1.80 9.85 -0.01
C GLY A 212 0.85 8.65 -0.13
N THR A 213 1.34 7.44 -0.46
CA THR A 213 0.52 6.23 -0.43
C THR A 213 0.12 5.90 1.00
N PRO A 214 -1.17 5.79 1.31
CA PRO A 214 -1.62 5.46 2.65
C PRO A 214 -1.17 4.08 3.09
N ARG A 215 -0.63 3.98 4.30
CA ARG A 215 -0.16 2.74 4.93
C ARG A 215 -1.09 2.33 6.05
N LEU A 216 -1.37 1.03 6.18
CA LEU A 216 -2.15 0.50 7.29
C LEU A 216 -1.35 0.66 8.59
N VAL A 217 -1.91 1.42 9.56
CA VAL A 217 -1.26 1.69 10.84
C VAL A 217 -2.03 1.11 12.03
N SER A 218 -3.21 0.58 11.81
CA SER A 218 -4.00 -0.06 12.86
C SER A 218 -3.52 -1.48 13.12
N VAL A 219 -3.59 -1.87 14.39
CA VAL A 219 -3.33 -3.25 14.82
C VAL A 219 -4.64 -3.85 15.32
N THR A 220 -4.97 -5.04 14.82
CA THR A 220 -6.12 -5.80 15.31
C THR A 220 -5.76 -6.49 16.62
N VAL A 221 -6.41 -6.10 17.70
CA VAL A 221 -6.22 -6.74 19.02
C VAL A 221 -7.22 -7.90 19.12
N PRO A 222 -6.74 -9.15 19.27
CA PRO A 222 -7.63 -10.30 19.42
C PRO A 222 -8.52 -10.20 20.65
N THR A 223 -9.74 -10.71 20.56
CA THR A 223 -10.67 -10.82 21.69
C THR A 223 -10.51 -12.17 22.40
N SER A 224 -11.09 -12.32 23.59
CA SER A 224 -11.27 -13.64 24.19
C SER A 224 -12.16 -14.49 23.26
N GLY A 225 -11.59 -15.57 22.68
CA GLY A 225 -12.30 -16.39 21.71
C GLY A 225 -13.48 -17.15 22.32
N GLU A 226 -14.55 -17.33 21.54
CA GLU A 226 -15.73 -18.12 21.89
C GLU A 226 -15.83 -19.38 21.04
N THR A 227 -16.49 -20.42 21.54
CA THR A 227 -16.71 -21.66 20.80
C THR A 227 -18.01 -21.63 19.99
N THR A 228 -19.00 -20.87 20.46
CA THR A 228 -20.34 -20.73 19.85
C THR A 228 -20.69 -19.27 19.69
N ALA A 229 -21.55 -18.97 18.71
CA ALA A 229 -21.96 -17.59 18.45
C ALA A 229 -22.65 -16.97 19.67
N PRO A 230 -22.11 -15.85 20.21
CA PRO A 230 -22.76 -15.12 21.28
C PRO A 230 -24.16 -14.62 20.86
N LYS A 231 -25.01 -14.35 21.83
CA LYS A 231 -26.35 -13.82 21.58
C LYS A 231 -26.27 -12.54 20.71
N GLY A 232 -27.03 -12.49 19.64
CA GLY A 232 -27.06 -11.34 18.71
C GLY A 232 -25.97 -11.35 17.66
N MET A 233 -25.08 -12.33 17.67
CA MET A 233 -24.04 -12.50 16.65
C MET A 233 -24.35 -13.69 15.74
N VAL A 234 -23.75 -13.69 14.56
CA VAL A 234 -23.78 -14.80 13.59
C VAL A 234 -22.37 -15.32 13.37
N GLU A 235 -22.27 -16.62 13.10
CA GLU A 235 -20.99 -17.24 12.78
C GLU A 235 -20.62 -16.96 11.32
N ILE A 236 -19.38 -16.49 11.12
CA ILE A 236 -18.76 -16.36 9.82
C ILE A 236 -17.71 -17.49 9.73
N PRO A 237 -17.91 -18.48 8.85
CA PRO A 237 -17.03 -19.64 8.78
C PRO A 237 -15.64 -19.28 8.27
N ALA A 238 -14.64 -20.08 8.63
CA ALA A 238 -13.32 -20.00 8.00
C ALA A 238 -13.41 -20.36 6.51
N GLY A 239 -12.56 -19.78 5.69
CA GLY A 239 -12.51 -20.10 4.27
C GLY A 239 -11.56 -19.22 3.48
N LYS A 240 -11.32 -19.61 2.23
CA LYS A 240 -10.55 -18.78 1.29
C LYS A 240 -11.47 -17.68 0.73
N PHE A 241 -10.98 -16.47 0.80
CA PHE A 241 -11.68 -15.29 0.32
C PHE A 241 -10.86 -14.59 -0.77
N ASN A 242 -11.42 -14.50 -1.96
CA ASN A 242 -10.83 -13.68 -3.01
C ASN A 242 -11.28 -12.23 -2.80
N CYS A 243 -10.42 -11.48 -2.12
CA CYS A 243 -10.65 -10.07 -1.79
C CYS A 243 -10.30 -9.22 -3.02
N VAL A 244 -11.33 -8.69 -3.66
CA VAL A 244 -11.20 -7.74 -4.77
C VAL A 244 -11.86 -6.45 -4.34
N ILE A 245 -11.08 -5.39 -4.23
CA ILE A 245 -11.58 -4.05 -3.94
C ILE A 245 -11.68 -3.29 -5.25
N ARG A 246 -12.80 -2.61 -5.47
CA ARG A 246 -13.04 -1.79 -6.66
C ARG A 246 -13.57 -0.43 -6.22
N ARG A 247 -12.94 0.58 -6.73
CA ARG A 247 -13.38 1.95 -6.60
C ARG A 247 -13.87 2.41 -7.96
N ASP A 248 -15.12 2.85 -8.04
CA ASP A 248 -15.61 3.48 -9.26
C ASP A 248 -14.94 4.86 -9.39
N SER A 249 -14.29 5.12 -10.51
CA SER A 249 -13.49 6.32 -10.80
C SER A 249 -14.29 7.63 -10.90
N LEU A 250 -15.58 7.59 -10.56
CA LEU A 250 -16.47 8.76 -10.60
C LEU A 250 -16.36 9.66 -9.35
N ALA A 251 -15.73 9.19 -8.29
CA ALA A 251 -15.41 10.04 -7.16
C ALA A 251 -14.19 10.88 -7.53
N GLN A 252 -14.39 12.17 -7.77
CA GLN A 252 -13.32 13.12 -8.09
C GLN A 252 -12.43 13.46 -6.87
N GLU A 253 -12.19 12.52 -5.99
CA GLU A 253 -11.21 12.66 -4.91
C GLU A 253 -9.78 12.49 -5.44
N ALA A 254 -9.44 13.25 -6.47
CA ALA A 254 -8.11 13.28 -7.05
C ALA A 254 -7.02 13.78 -6.09
N PHE A 255 -7.40 14.24 -4.89
CA PHE A 255 -6.50 14.84 -3.93
C PHE A 255 -6.06 13.90 -2.81
N ILE A 256 -6.69 12.74 -2.68
CA ILE A 256 -6.39 11.79 -1.61
C ILE A 256 -6.04 10.45 -2.25
N ALA A 257 -4.78 10.03 -2.10
CA ALA A 257 -4.37 8.70 -2.52
C ALA A 257 -5.08 7.65 -1.66
N PHE A 258 -5.59 6.62 -2.30
CA PHE A 258 -6.10 5.42 -1.63
C PHE A 258 -5.00 4.39 -1.46
N PRO A 259 -5.13 3.45 -0.50
CA PRO A 259 -4.30 2.26 -0.47
C PRO A 259 -4.29 1.56 -1.83
N ASP A 260 -3.18 0.94 -2.19
CA ASP A 260 -3.10 0.18 -3.45
C ASP A 260 -3.94 -1.11 -3.36
N TYR A 261 -5.08 -1.07 -4.02
CA TYR A 261 -5.99 -2.22 -4.16
C TYR A 261 -5.93 -2.84 -5.56
N SER A 262 -4.91 -2.54 -6.36
CA SER A 262 -4.82 -2.96 -7.76
C SER A 262 -4.79 -4.48 -7.95
N LYS A 263 -4.30 -5.21 -6.95
CA LYS A 263 -4.13 -6.67 -7.01
C LYS A 263 -5.19 -7.39 -6.16
N PRO A 264 -5.94 -8.34 -6.75
CA PRO A 264 -6.76 -9.25 -5.98
C PRO A 264 -5.91 -10.04 -4.97
N GLN A 265 -6.40 -10.18 -3.75
CA GLN A 265 -5.72 -10.95 -2.70
C GLN A 265 -6.53 -12.18 -2.33
N ILE A 266 -5.90 -13.34 -2.24
CA ILE A 266 -6.53 -14.55 -1.71
C ILE A 266 -6.17 -14.62 -0.22
N LEU A 267 -7.17 -14.37 0.64
CA LEU A 267 -7.02 -14.33 2.08
C LEU A 267 -7.57 -15.62 2.70
N ASP A 268 -6.82 -16.18 3.64
CA ASP A 268 -7.29 -17.28 4.49
C ASP A 268 -8.04 -16.70 5.70
N MET A 269 -9.36 -16.61 5.58
CA MET A 269 -10.22 -16.06 6.64
C MET A 269 -10.37 -17.08 7.77
N LYS A 270 -10.06 -16.65 8.99
CA LYS A 270 -10.35 -17.44 10.19
C LYS A 270 -11.83 -17.39 10.51
N ARG A 271 -12.34 -18.38 11.25
CA ARG A 271 -13.70 -18.35 11.81
C ARG A 271 -13.82 -17.22 12.83
N PHE A 272 -14.91 -16.46 12.77
CA PHE A 272 -15.22 -15.41 13.74
C PHE A 272 -16.74 -15.22 13.88
N PHE A 273 -17.16 -14.42 14.83
CA PHE A 273 -18.57 -14.03 15.02
C PHE A 273 -18.74 -12.56 14.71
N MET A 274 -19.80 -12.19 14.00
CA MET A 274 -20.13 -10.80 13.67
C MET A 274 -21.51 -10.44 14.24
N ASP A 275 -21.65 -9.22 14.75
CA ASP A 275 -22.97 -8.70 15.14
C ASP A 275 -23.94 -8.80 13.97
N LYS A 276 -25.10 -9.40 14.20
CA LYS A 276 -26.13 -9.58 13.18
C LYS A 276 -26.62 -8.26 12.63
N PHE A 277 -26.61 -7.21 13.45
CA PHE A 277 -27.03 -5.86 13.14
C PHE A 277 -25.94 -4.85 13.48
N PRO A 278 -25.99 -3.61 12.96
CA PRO A 278 -25.22 -2.50 13.50
C PRO A 278 -25.58 -2.26 14.98
N VAL A 279 -24.63 -1.72 15.77
CA VAL A 279 -24.87 -1.34 17.15
C VAL A 279 -25.97 -0.28 17.21
N THR A 280 -26.97 -0.52 18.05
CA THR A 280 -28.15 0.34 18.18
C THR A 280 -27.95 1.44 19.21
N ASN A 281 -28.81 2.49 19.14
CA ASN A 281 -28.85 3.52 20.15
C ASN A 281 -29.10 2.95 21.56
N ALA A 282 -29.96 1.95 21.70
CA ALA A 282 -30.24 1.31 22.98
C ALA A 282 -29.02 0.59 23.57
N GLU A 283 -28.28 -0.13 22.72
CA GLU A 283 -27.05 -0.83 23.14
C GLU A 283 -25.94 0.15 23.51
N PHE A 284 -25.78 1.21 22.75
CA PHE A 284 -24.79 2.25 23.06
C PHE A 284 -25.15 3.02 24.33
N TYR A 285 -26.44 3.26 24.58
CA TYR A 285 -26.92 3.86 25.83
C TYR A 285 -26.60 2.98 27.04
N ALA A 286 -26.84 1.67 26.94
CA ALA A 286 -26.46 0.70 27.97
C ALA A 286 -24.95 0.75 28.29
N PHE A 287 -24.10 0.86 27.25
CA PHE A 287 -22.66 1.05 27.42
C PHE A 287 -22.34 2.32 28.23
N LEU A 288 -22.93 3.46 27.85
CA LEU A 288 -22.67 4.71 28.57
C LEU A 288 -23.07 4.62 30.05
N GLN A 289 -24.22 4.00 30.33
CA GLN A 289 -24.72 3.84 31.72
C GLN A 289 -23.83 2.91 32.53
N ALA A 290 -23.33 1.84 31.93
CA ALA A 290 -22.54 0.83 32.63
C ALA A 290 -21.07 1.24 32.84
N SER A 291 -20.49 1.92 31.86
CA SER A 291 -19.06 2.25 31.84
C SER A 291 -18.74 3.66 32.34
N GLY A 292 -19.72 4.58 32.33
CA GLY A 292 -19.49 6.00 32.57
C GLY A 292 -18.61 6.67 31.50
N TYR A 293 -18.52 6.09 30.32
CA TYR A 293 -17.65 6.56 29.23
C TYR A 293 -17.93 8.03 28.88
N LYS A 294 -16.86 8.78 28.73
CA LYS A 294 -16.85 10.14 28.22
C LYS A 294 -15.75 10.27 27.17
N PRO A 295 -16.05 10.74 25.95
CA PRO A 295 -15.00 10.94 24.96
C PRO A 295 -14.07 12.08 25.37
N ALA A 296 -12.80 12.02 24.95
CA ALA A 296 -11.85 13.10 25.16
C ALA A 296 -12.25 14.37 24.37
N ASP A 297 -12.80 14.18 23.18
CA ASP A 297 -13.39 15.22 22.34
C ASP A 297 -14.92 15.05 22.34
N THR A 298 -15.65 16.04 22.80
CA THR A 298 -17.11 16.02 22.92
C THR A 298 -17.83 16.62 21.71
N ALA A 299 -17.11 17.20 20.77
CA ALA A 299 -17.71 17.84 19.61
C ALA A 299 -18.53 16.83 18.78
N ASN A 300 -19.78 17.20 18.51
CA ASN A 300 -20.78 16.37 17.82
C ASN A 300 -21.08 14.98 18.46
N PHE A 301 -20.49 14.64 19.61
CA PHE A 301 -20.76 13.37 20.25
C PHE A 301 -22.24 13.24 20.61
N LEU A 302 -22.90 12.24 20.01
CA LEU A 302 -24.34 11.98 20.14
C LEU A 302 -25.20 13.25 19.99
N LYS A 303 -24.85 14.13 19.05
CA LYS A 303 -25.44 15.45 18.86
C LYS A 303 -26.96 15.47 18.77
N HIS A 304 -27.57 14.37 18.35
CA HIS A 304 -29.02 14.23 18.22
C HIS A 304 -29.70 13.69 19.50
N TRP A 305 -28.93 13.35 20.52
CA TRP A 305 -29.46 12.89 21.81
C TRP A 305 -29.72 14.10 22.74
N VAL A 306 -30.68 13.95 23.64
CA VAL A 306 -30.98 14.94 24.67
C VAL A 306 -30.57 14.36 26.03
N ASP A 307 -29.77 15.10 26.79
CA ASP A 307 -29.24 14.66 28.09
C ASP A 307 -28.61 13.26 28.07
N TYR A 308 -27.85 12.96 27.01
CA TYR A 308 -27.26 11.64 26.76
C TYR A 308 -28.25 10.49 26.74
N LYS A 309 -29.49 10.72 26.35
CA LYS A 309 -30.53 9.71 26.13
C LYS A 309 -30.91 9.64 24.68
N PRO A 310 -31.10 8.43 24.13
CA PRO A 310 -31.54 8.28 22.76
C PRO A 310 -32.92 8.92 22.54
N PRO A 311 -33.19 9.51 21.38
CA PRO A 311 -34.53 10.01 21.06
C PRO A 311 -35.55 8.88 21.12
N VAL A 312 -36.74 9.19 21.64
CA VAL A 312 -37.87 8.25 21.73
C VAL A 312 -38.23 7.72 20.34
N GLY A 313 -38.34 6.41 20.22
CA GLY A 313 -38.65 5.73 18.96
C GLY A 313 -37.41 5.42 18.09
N LEU A 314 -36.22 5.90 18.45
CA LEU A 314 -34.98 5.59 17.73
C LEU A 314 -34.08 4.57 18.47
N GLU A 315 -34.57 3.92 19.49
CA GLU A 315 -33.82 2.98 20.33
C GLU A 315 -33.20 1.83 19.50
N ASN A 316 -33.93 1.34 18.48
CA ASN A 316 -33.52 0.25 17.60
C ASN A 316 -32.86 0.75 16.28
N HIS A 317 -32.59 2.04 16.14
CA HIS A 317 -31.84 2.59 15.01
C HIS A 317 -30.34 2.46 15.29
N PRO A 318 -29.49 2.41 14.23
CA PRO A 318 -28.04 2.44 14.40
C PRO A 318 -27.62 3.66 15.21
N VAL A 319 -26.67 3.51 16.10
CA VAL A 319 -26.03 4.66 16.75
C VAL A 319 -25.19 5.40 15.70
N VAL A 320 -25.31 6.71 15.70
CA VAL A 320 -24.60 7.66 14.82
C VAL A 320 -24.07 8.83 15.63
N PHE A 321 -23.29 9.72 15.05
CA PHE A 321 -22.55 10.77 15.76
C PHE A 321 -21.59 10.21 16.81
N VAL A 322 -20.92 9.12 16.46
CA VAL A 322 -19.84 8.48 17.21
C VAL A 322 -18.59 8.45 16.36
N SER A 323 -17.41 8.60 16.98
CA SER A 323 -16.12 8.49 16.33
C SER A 323 -15.62 7.04 16.33
N LEU A 324 -14.53 6.78 15.62
CA LEU A 324 -13.82 5.50 15.69
C LEU A 324 -13.42 5.15 17.13
N SER A 325 -12.92 6.14 17.89
CA SER A 325 -12.54 5.95 19.29
C SER A 325 -13.72 5.57 20.17
N ASP A 326 -14.90 6.18 19.95
CA ASP A 326 -16.13 5.84 20.66
C ASP A 326 -16.59 4.41 20.33
N ALA A 327 -16.51 4.02 19.05
CA ALA A 327 -16.85 2.69 18.59
C ALA A 327 -15.90 1.62 19.16
N MET A 328 -14.59 1.90 19.20
CA MET A 328 -13.59 1.01 19.81
C MET A 328 -13.80 0.88 21.32
N ALA A 329 -14.13 1.96 22.02
CA ALA A 329 -14.43 1.93 23.45
C ALA A 329 -15.66 1.06 23.77
N TYR A 330 -16.73 1.21 22.97
CA TYR A 330 -17.90 0.32 23.07
C TYR A 330 -17.52 -1.15 22.82
N ALA A 331 -16.80 -1.41 21.74
CA ALA A 331 -16.40 -2.76 21.36
C ALA A 331 -15.58 -3.43 22.46
N GLN A 332 -14.60 -2.72 23.03
CA GLN A 332 -13.78 -3.20 24.14
C GLN A 332 -14.64 -3.51 25.39
N TRP A 333 -15.55 -2.60 25.77
CA TRP A 333 -16.48 -2.82 26.90
C TRP A 333 -17.34 -4.06 26.69
N ALA A 334 -17.81 -4.29 25.45
CA ALA A 334 -18.61 -5.45 25.09
C ALA A 334 -17.78 -6.76 24.95
N GLY A 335 -16.46 -6.71 25.16
CA GLY A 335 -15.55 -7.84 24.94
C GLY A 335 -15.44 -8.25 23.47
N LYS A 336 -15.62 -7.29 22.59
CA LYS A 336 -15.60 -7.39 21.12
C LYS A 336 -14.52 -6.49 20.54
N ARG A 337 -14.39 -6.45 19.21
CA ARG A 337 -13.58 -5.49 18.43
C ARG A 337 -14.32 -5.06 17.19
N LEU A 338 -13.83 -4.06 16.50
CA LEU A 338 -14.32 -3.73 15.16
C LEU A 338 -13.83 -4.79 14.15
N PRO A 339 -14.58 -5.05 13.07
CA PRO A 339 -14.13 -5.89 11.98
C PRO A 339 -12.97 -5.23 11.24
N THR A 340 -12.05 -6.01 10.72
CA THR A 340 -11.16 -5.53 9.65
C THR A 340 -11.96 -5.31 8.37
N GLU A 341 -11.41 -4.54 7.44
CA GLU A 341 -11.99 -4.33 6.12
C GLU A 341 -12.29 -5.65 5.40
N ALA A 342 -11.33 -6.58 5.44
CA ALA A 342 -11.47 -7.91 4.86
C ALA A 342 -12.56 -8.75 5.54
N GLU A 343 -12.65 -8.74 6.87
CA GLU A 343 -13.70 -9.43 7.62
C GLU A 343 -15.09 -8.88 7.30
N TRP A 344 -15.21 -7.55 7.21
CA TRP A 344 -16.48 -6.92 6.85
C TRP A 344 -16.90 -7.34 5.43
N GLN A 345 -16.00 -7.25 4.45
CA GLN A 345 -16.28 -7.60 3.07
C GLN A 345 -16.63 -9.10 2.94
N TYR A 346 -15.86 -9.97 3.57
CA TYR A 346 -16.11 -11.41 3.56
C TYR A 346 -17.49 -11.75 4.14
N ALA A 347 -17.85 -11.16 5.29
CA ALA A 347 -19.15 -11.35 5.90
C ALA A 347 -20.32 -10.85 5.02
N ALA A 348 -20.10 -9.81 4.24
CA ALA A 348 -21.07 -9.23 3.33
C ALA A 348 -21.17 -9.99 2.00
N GLN A 349 -20.05 -10.41 1.45
CA GLN A 349 -19.92 -10.96 0.10
C GLN A 349 -20.05 -12.49 0.08
N GLY A 350 -19.63 -13.18 1.11
CA GLY A 350 -19.48 -14.64 1.07
C GLY A 350 -18.33 -15.06 0.15
N THR A 351 -18.47 -16.20 -0.49
CA THR A 351 -17.42 -16.81 -1.33
C THR A 351 -17.63 -16.67 -2.84
N ASP A 352 -18.78 -16.12 -3.26
CA ASP A 352 -19.20 -16.07 -4.68
C ASP A 352 -18.99 -14.69 -5.34
N GLN A 353 -18.28 -13.78 -4.69
CA GLN A 353 -17.92 -12.45 -5.21
C GLN A 353 -19.12 -11.57 -5.60
N ARG A 354 -20.27 -11.76 -4.97
CA ARG A 354 -21.46 -10.93 -5.20
C ARG A 354 -21.21 -9.47 -4.88
N ARG A 355 -21.90 -8.58 -5.61
CA ARG A 355 -21.76 -7.13 -5.45
C ARG A 355 -22.51 -6.58 -4.23
N TYR A 356 -23.60 -7.22 -3.83
CA TYR A 356 -24.43 -6.85 -2.68
C TYR A 356 -24.68 -8.11 -1.84
N PRO A 357 -25.02 -7.98 -0.55
CA PRO A 357 -25.28 -9.14 0.30
C PRO A 357 -26.29 -10.13 -0.28
N TRP A 358 -27.21 -9.67 -1.10
CA TRP A 358 -28.29 -10.43 -1.71
C TRP A 358 -28.06 -10.87 -3.17
N GLY A 359 -26.94 -10.51 -3.80
CA GLY A 359 -26.62 -10.86 -5.19
C GLY A 359 -25.92 -9.75 -5.96
N ASN A 360 -26.00 -9.77 -7.28
CA ASN A 360 -25.21 -8.88 -8.15
C ASN A 360 -25.97 -7.62 -8.61
N VAL A 361 -27.27 -7.53 -8.34
CA VAL A 361 -28.11 -6.41 -8.78
C VAL A 361 -28.58 -5.62 -7.56
N MET A 362 -28.48 -4.29 -7.66
CA MET A 362 -29.01 -3.39 -6.62
C MET A 362 -30.54 -3.55 -6.53
N ASP A 363 -31.02 -3.71 -5.30
CA ASP A 363 -32.45 -3.86 -4.98
C ASP A 363 -32.78 -2.93 -3.79
N SER A 364 -33.40 -1.80 -4.07
CA SER A 364 -33.75 -0.78 -3.08
C SER A 364 -34.78 -1.26 -2.04
N THR A 365 -35.44 -2.39 -2.26
CA THR A 365 -36.37 -2.99 -1.27
C THR A 365 -35.64 -3.78 -0.18
N ARG A 366 -34.34 -4.01 -0.34
CA ARG A 366 -33.49 -4.80 0.54
C ARG A 366 -32.58 -4.01 1.46
N CYS A 367 -32.58 -2.68 1.33
CA CYS A 367 -31.78 -1.80 2.17
C CYS A 367 -32.45 -0.42 2.30
N ASN A 368 -32.01 0.37 3.27
CA ASN A 368 -32.37 1.77 3.32
C ASN A 368 -31.59 2.53 2.24
N TYR A 369 -32.26 2.74 1.10
CA TYR A 369 -31.67 3.32 -0.09
C TYR A 369 -31.73 4.85 -0.10
N ASN A 370 -32.88 5.44 0.31
CA ASN A 370 -33.14 6.88 0.17
C ASN A 370 -34.30 7.37 1.05
N LEU A 371 -34.30 7.01 2.34
CA LEU A 371 -35.36 7.47 3.25
C LEU A 371 -35.01 8.78 3.98
N ASN A 372 -33.85 9.37 3.69
CA ASN A 372 -33.34 10.61 4.31
C ASN A 372 -33.15 10.56 5.83
N HIS A 373 -33.25 9.40 6.44
CA HIS A 373 -33.02 9.16 7.88
C HIS A 373 -32.65 7.67 8.09
N THR A 374 -32.09 7.35 9.23
CA THR A 374 -31.84 5.97 9.62
C THR A 374 -33.14 5.21 9.82
N THR A 375 -33.09 3.89 9.67
CA THR A 375 -34.20 2.98 9.97
C THR A 375 -33.80 1.99 11.06
N PRO A 376 -34.78 1.34 11.75
CA PRO A 376 -34.46 0.24 12.66
C PRO A 376 -33.62 -0.83 11.96
N VAL A 377 -32.56 -1.32 12.64
CA VAL A 377 -31.56 -2.24 12.09
C VAL A 377 -32.10 -3.57 11.60
N ASN A 378 -33.33 -3.93 11.97
CA ASN A 378 -34.00 -5.17 11.56
C ASN A 378 -35.05 -4.98 10.46
N ASN A 379 -35.14 -3.79 9.87
CA ASN A 379 -36.20 -3.44 8.92
C ASN A 379 -36.05 -4.17 7.58
N PHE A 380 -34.83 -4.31 7.09
CA PHE A 380 -34.54 -4.89 5.78
C PHE A 380 -34.01 -6.33 5.87
N ARG A 381 -34.76 -7.25 6.46
CA ARG A 381 -34.34 -8.65 6.67
C ARG A 381 -34.00 -9.41 5.38
N LYS A 382 -34.63 -9.03 4.25
CA LYS A 382 -34.35 -9.60 2.93
C LYS A 382 -32.99 -9.16 2.35
N GLY A 383 -32.34 -8.19 2.98
CA GLY A 383 -30.99 -7.72 2.65
C GLY A 383 -29.87 -8.49 3.36
N ALA A 384 -30.18 -9.64 3.96
CA ALA A 384 -29.18 -10.46 4.66
C ALA A 384 -28.09 -10.96 3.72
N SER A 385 -26.85 -11.05 4.24
CA SER A 385 -25.73 -11.70 3.56
C SER A 385 -25.89 -13.23 3.54
N PRO A 386 -25.04 -13.96 2.79
CA PRO A 386 -25.03 -15.42 2.79
C PRO A 386 -24.92 -16.05 4.19
N PHE A 387 -24.26 -15.37 5.10
CA PHE A 387 -24.08 -15.81 6.48
C PHE A 387 -25.18 -15.30 7.42
N GLY A 388 -26.15 -14.52 6.94
CA GLY A 388 -27.28 -14.02 7.73
C GLY A 388 -27.02 -12.71 8.47
N VAL A 389 -25.96 -11.99 8.15
CA VAL A 389 -25.71 -10.62 8.65
C VAL A 389 -26.65 -9.64 7.93
N ILE A 390 -27.29 -8.77 8.65
CA ILE A 390 -28.33 -7.87 8.14
C ILE A 390 -27.83 -6.41 8.21
N ASP A 391 -28.39 -5.56 7.34
CA ASP A 391 -28.11 -4.12 7.31
C ASP A 391 -26.63 -3.80 7.08
N LEU A 392 -25.97 -4.56 6.19
CA LEU A 392 -24.59 -4.33 5.78
C LEU A 392 -24.47 -3.24 4.71
N VAL A 393 -25.49 -3.03 3.89
CA VAL A 393 -25.51 -2.09 2.79
C VAL A 393 -26.66 -1.11 2.97
N GLY A 394 -26.36 0.18 2.85
CA GLY A 394 -27.31 1.27 3.14
C GLY A 394 -27.47 1.56 4.63
N ASN A 395 -28.43 2.36 4.98
CA ASN A 395 -28.73 2.85 6.32
C ASN A 395 -27.60 3.72 6.87
N VAL A 396 -26.50 3.15 7.34
CA VAL A 396 -25.31 3.89 7.78
C VAL A 396 -24.02 3.24 7.25
N TRP A 397 -23.05 4.05 6.90
CA TRP A 397 -21.68 3.61 6.73
C TRP A 397 -21.18 2.93 7.99
N GLN A 398 -20.36 1.92 7.85
CA GLN A 398 -19.85 1.14 8.97
C GLN A 398 -18.35 1.23 9.08
N MET A 399 -17.87 1.74 10.22
CA MET A 399 -16.46 1.83 10.54
C MET A 399 -15.84 0.43 10.65
N THR A 400 -14.63 0.30 10.12
CA THR A 400 -13.77 -0.87 10.30
C THR A 400 -12.64 -0.58 11.28
N ASN A 401 -11.85 -1.59 11.63
CA ASN A 401 -10.65 -1.40 12.43
C ASN A 401 -9.52 -0.73 11.65
N ASP A 402 -9.60 -0.72 10.31
CA ASP A 402 -8.48 -0.34 9.46
C ASP A 402 -8.33 1.17 9.38
N VAL A 403 -7.17 1.63 9.83
CA VAL A 403 -6.74 3.02 9.79
C VAL A 403 -5.49 3.11 8.94
N TYR A 404 -5.53 3.98 7.95
CA TYR A 404 -4.41 4.28 7.08
C TYR A 404 -3.84 5.66 7.38
N ASP A 405 -2.53 5.80 7.19
CA ASP A 405 -1.78 7.04 7.38
C ASP A 405 -0.91 7.28 6.13
N ASN A 406 -1.00 8.47 5.53
CA ASN A 406 -0.20 8.86 4.37
C ASN A 406 0.92 9.85 4.72
N GLY A 407 1.27 9.94 6.02
CA GLY A 407 2.26 10.87 6.53
C GLY A 407 1.71 12.26 6.89
N SER A 408 0.64 12.69 6.23
CA SER A 408 -0.03 13.99 6.50
C SER A 408 -1.37 13.82 7.18
N TYR A 409 -2.10 12.77 6.85
CA TYR A 409 -3.47 12.53 7.30
C TYR A 409 -3.71 11.07 7.64
N ARG A 410 -4.64 10.84 8.57
CA ARG A 410 -5.17 9.52 8.91
C ARG A 410 -6.59 9.35 8.41
N TYR A 411 -6.87 8.15 7.97
CA TYR A 411 -8.16 7.78 7.41
C TYR A 411 -8.65 6.48 8.02
N ASN A 412 -9.94 6.43 8.37
CA ASN A 412 -10.61 5.17 8.68
C ASN A 412 -11.36 4.65 7.47
N ILE A 413 -11.25 3.36 7.20
CA ILE A 413 -12.02 2.72 6.13
C ILE A 413 -13.44 2.47 6.62
N ILE A 414 -14.41 2.92 5.84
CA ILE A 414 -15.84 2.71 6.06
C ILE A 414 -16.47 1.96 4.89
N ARG A 415 -17.53 1.20 5.17
CA ARG A 415 -18.13 0.27 4.23
C ARG A 415 -19.66 0.36 4.18
N GLY A 416 -20.24 -0.05 3.04
CA GLY A 416 -21.66 -0.34 2.86
C GLY A 416 -22.53 0.80 2.36
N GLY A 417 -22.08 2.04 2.46
CA GLY A 417 -22.90 3.19 2.11
C GLY A 417 -23.95 3.54 3.17
N SER A 418 -24.68 4.60 2.95
CA SER A 418 -25.73 5.08 3.87
C SER A 418 -27.04 5.39 3.14
N PHE A 419 -28.03 5.88 3.88
CA PHE A 419 -29.28 6.38 3.31
C PHE A 419 -29.12 7.70 2.54
N TYR A 420 -28.02 8.42 2.74
CA TYR A 420 -27.84 9.81 2.27
C TYR A 420 -27.29 9.87 0.85
N HIS A 421 -27.94 10.64 -0.01
CA HIS A 421 -27.49 11.01 -1.34
C HIS A 421 -27.18 12.52 -1.38
N PRO A 422 -25.93 12.93 -1.59
CA PRO A 422 -25.61 14.36 -1.79
C PRO A 422 -26.22 14.86 -3.08
N THR A 423 -26.87 16.03 -3.02
CA THR A 423 -27.67 16.55 -4.14
C THR A 423 -26.99 17.63 -4.97
N SER A 424 -25.84 18.16 -4.56
CA SER A 424 -25.29 19.35 -5.24
C SER A 424 -23.79 19.60 -5.01
N SER A 425 -23.01 18.62 -4.65
CA SER A 425 -21.58 18.83 -4.42
C SER A 425 -20.72 17.84 -5.20
N ILE A 426 -19.78 18.36 -5.97
CA ILE A 426 -18.72 17.57 -6.62
C ILE A 426 -17.64 17.07 -5.64
N TRP A 427 -17.71 17.50 -4.38
CA TRP A 427 -16.76 17.18 -3.32
C TRP A 427 -17.14 15.95 -2.50
N TYR A 428 -18.35 15.43 -2.68
CA TYR A 428 -18.81 14.24 -2.00
C TYR A 428 -18.90 13.07 -2.94
N VAL A 429 -18.51 11.92 -2.44
CA VAL A 429 -18.75 10.64 -3.11
C VAL A 429 -20.23 10.49 -3.46
N THR A 430 -20.49 9.73 -4.49
CA THR A 430 -21.86 9.34 -4.86
C THR A 430 -22.49 8.65 -3.65
N GLY A 431 -23.38 9.30 -2.94
CA GLY A 431 -23.99 8.77 -1.72
C GLY A 431 -24.87 7.57 -1.98
N GLY A 432 -25.53 7.10 -0.94
CA GLY A 432 -26.39 5.94 -0.98
C GLY A 432 -25.68 4.62 -0.70
N PRO A 433 -26.36 3.49 -0.85
CA PRO A 433 -25.79 2.16 -0.75
C PRO A 433 -24.77 1.89 -1.84
N VAL A 434 -23.64 1.30 -1.47
CA VAL A 434 -22.55 0.95 -2.38
C VAL A 434 -22.31 -0.56 -2.43
N PRO A 435 -21.69 -1.08 -3.51
CA PRO A 435 -21.27 -2.48 -3.56
C PRO A 435 -20.37 -2.87 -2.39
N VAL A 436 -20.43 -4.10 -1.93
CA VAL A 436 -19.68 -4.58 -0.75
C VAL A 436 -18.17 -4.54 -0.92
N ASN A 437 -17.68 -4.47 -2.14
CA ASN A 437 -16.27 -4.34 -2.47
C ASN A 437 -15.82 -2.90 -2.73
N HIS A 438 -16.66 -1.92 -2.41
CA HIS A 438 -16.37 -0.49 -2.55
C HIS A 438 -16.10 0.12 -1.17
N PRO A 439 -14.85 0.43 -0.81
CA PRO A 439 -14.52 1.16 0.41
C PRO A 439 -14.66 2.66 0.20
N GLU A 440 -14.86 3.37 1.29
CA GLU A 440 -14.60 4.80 1.38
C GLU A 440 -13.68 5.09 2.55
N MET A 441 -13.01 6.23 2.49
CA MET A 441 -12.14 6.70 3.56
C MET A 441 -12.75 7.92 4.21
N ILE A 442 -12.85 7.89 5.54
CA ILE A 442 -13.17 9.09 6.29
C ILE A 442 -11.92 9.68 6.91
N LEU A 443 -11.72 10.98 6.66
CA LEU A 443 -10.60 11.72 7.22
C LEU A 443 -10.79 11.87 8.72
N MET A 444 -9.80 11.40 9.49
CA MET A 444 -9.78 11.51 10.94
C MET A 444 -9.16 12.84 11.36
N VAL A 445 -9.93 13.91 11.28
CA VAL A 445 -9.50 15.25 11.71
C VAL A 445 -10.20 15.63 13.01
N SER A 446 -9.41 15.92 14.02
CA SER A 446 -9.94 16.50 15.26
C SER A 446 -10.31 17.97 15.07
N PRO A 447 -11.42 18.43 15.64
CA PRO A 447 -12.41 17.65 16.35
C PRO A 447 -13.57 17.25 15.42
N SER A 448 -13.93 15.98 15.36
CA SER A 448 -15.30 15.57 15.03
C SER A 448 -15.78 15.52 13.56
N LEU A 449 -14.93 15.59 12.55
CA LEU A 449 -15.41 15.36 11.16
C LEU A 449 -15.87 13.92 10.92
N ASP A 450 -15.40 12.97 11.73
CA ASP A 450 -15.81 11.57 11.74
C ASP A 450 -17.16 11.32 12.42
N ARG A 451 -17.70 12.28 13.21
CA ARG A 451 -19.00 12.17 13.88
C ARG A 451 -20.10 12.82 13.06
N CYS A 452 -20.84 12.04 12.32
CA CYS A 452 -21.94 12.50 11.48
C CYS A 452 -23.17 11.59 11.56
N ALA A 453 -24.27 12.01 10.95
CA ALA A 453 -25.56 11.32 10.98
C ALA A 453 -25.60 10.03 10.14
N THR A 454 -24.57 9.75 9.36
CA THR A 454 -24.57 8.68 8.35
C THR A 454 -23.55 7.58 8.62
N ILE A 455 -22.79 7.67 9.71
CA ILE A 455 -21.76 6.71 10.07
C ILE A 455 -22.07 6.08 11.43
N GLY A 456 -22.07 4.77 11.47
CA GLY A 456 -22.17 3.92 12.65
C GLY A 456 -21.18 2.78 12.58
N PHE A 457 -21.42 1.69 13.30
CA PHE A 457 -20.50 0.55 13.35
C PHE A 457 -21.19 -0.74 13.77
N ARG A 458 -20.49 -1.86 13.60
CA ARG A 458 -20.80 -3.17 14.19
C ARG A 458 -19.54 -3.80 14.73
N CYS A 459 -19.69 -4.81 15.57
CA CYS A 459 -18.56 -5.48 16.17
C CYS A 459 -18.42 -6.94 15.70
N VAL A 460 -17.21 -7.46 15.91
CA VAL A 460 -16.87 -8.87 15.75
C VAL A 460 -16.25 -9.42 17.03
N LYS A 461 -16.25 -10.75 17.14
CA LYS A 461 -15.57 -11.48 18.20
C LYS A 461 -14.87 -12.68 17.61
N ASP A 462 -13.65 -12.95 18.09
CA ASP A 462 -12.88 -14.07 17.59
C ASP A 462 -13.47 -15.40 18.04
N ALA A 463 -13.37 -16.42 17.18
CA ALA A 463 -13.72 -17.79 17.51
C ALA A 463 -12.49 -18.55 18.04
N LYS A 464 -12.72 -19.53 18.93
CA LYS A 464 -11.71 -20.51 19.35
C LYS A 464 -11.49 -21.57 18.30
#